data_1ec2d3c9c129f4cc7d9fd5ac6c871543
#
_entry.id   1ec2d3c9c129f4cc7d9fd5ac6c871543
#
_cell.length_a   1.000
_cell.length_b   1.000
_cell.length_c   1.000
_cell.angle_alpha   90.00
_cell.angle_beta   90.00
_cell.angle_gamma   90.00
#
_symmetry.space_group_name_H-M   'P 1'
#
loop_
_entity.id
_entity.type
_entity.pdbx_description
1 polymer ?
#
loop_
_entity_poly.entity_id
_entity_poly.type
_entity_poly.pdbx_seq_one_letter_code
_entity_poly.pdbx_strand_id
1 'polypeptide(L)'
;MKTAYEWKSGFAEAAQNFISIKQQTGMKFEIQERYLRHFDTFYYSNGFEGAALTKEIVNDFIYDPNERPVSHYNKEVLMRDFAIYLTDRGHHAYVAEVKTKLPRCKFVPRIFTDDETRRMFKAIDNYPQAKMSYRNAVDPVLFRFLYGTGVRISEALNLVLNDVNVESGIATIRAAKNMKDRLIPMADSLTKRITIFIYSAHPSSLMQLQTISCDAAISPDKIAL
;
A
#
# COMPACT_ATOMS: atom_id res chain seq x y z
N MET A 1 -12.91 -11.94 7.81
CA MET A 1 -12.41 -11.12 8.93
C MET A 1 -10.92 -11.43 9.08
N LYS A 2 -10.03 -10.42 8.99
CA LYS A 2 -8.61 -10.63 9.34
C LYS A 2 -8.56 -10.87 10.84
N THR A 3 -8.11 -12.04 11.27
CA THR A 3 -7.85 -12.31 12.68
C THR A 3 -6.86 -11.27 13.20
N ALA A 4 -7.16 -10.65 14.34
CA ALA A 4 -6.24 -9.73 14.98
C ALA A 4 -4.93 -10.46 15.30
N TYR A 5 -3.79 -9.81 15.08
CA TYR A 5 -2.50 -10.39 15.39
C TYR A 5 -2.36 -10.55 16.91
N GLU A 6 -2.01 -11.75 17.34
CA GLU A 6 -1.75 -12.06 18.74
C GLU A 6 -0.27 -11.85 19.06
N TRP A 7 0.02 -10.87 19.88
CA TRP A 7 1.36 -10.56 20.34
C TRP A 7 1.83 -11.58 21.39
N LYS A 8 3.08 -12.03 21.30
CA LYS A 8 3.60 -13.15 22.11
C LYS A 8 4.80 -12.78 22.98
N SER A 9 5.56 -11.75 22.62
CA SER A 9 6.75 -11.34 23.37
C SER A 9 6.43 -10.45 24.57
N GLY A 10 7.40 -10.28 25.46
CA GLY A 10 7.32 -9.32 26.56
C GLY A 10 7.19 -7.85 26.12
N PHE A 11 7.35 -7.57 24.82
CA PHE A 11 7.15 -6.24 24.23
C PHE A 11 5.72 -5.97 23.76
N ALA A 12 4.78 -6.91 23.91
CA ALA A 12 3.43 -6.81 23.38
C ALA A 12 2.74 -5.48 23.69
N GLU A 13 2.70 -5.09 24.94
CA GLU A 13 2.08 -3.84 25.40
C GLU A 13 2.82 -2.61 24.87
N ALA A 14 4.15 -2.60 24.97
CA ALA A 14 4.97 -1.50 24.51
C ALA A 14 4.86 -1.29 22.99
N ALA A 15 4.84 -2.37 22.20
CA ALA A 15 4.69 -2.30 20.77
C ALA A 15 3.32 -1.77 20.35
N GLN A 16 2.24 -2.22 20.99
CA GLN A 16 0.88 -1.74 20.73
C GLN A 16 0.73 -0.25 21.04
N ASN A 17 1.24 0.17 22.20
CA ASN A 17 1.24 1.58 22.60
C ASN A 17 2.06 2.45 21.65
N PHE A 18 3.24 1.99 21.24
CA PHE A 18 4.08 2.70 20.27
C PHE A 18 3.37 2.88 18.92
N ILE A 19 2.75 1.82 18.40
CA ILE A 19 1.96 1.87 17.16
C ILE A 19 0.82 2.88 17.31
N SER A 20 0.06 2.79 18.41
CA SER A 20 -1.07 3.68 18.67
C SER A 20 -0.65 5.16 18.69
N ILE A 21 0.44 5.50 19.35
CA ILE A 21 0.97 6.87 19.39
C ILE A 21 1.34 7.34 17.97
N LYS A 22 2.05 6.51 17.20
CA LYS A 22 2.42 6.89 15.81
C LYS A 22 1.19 7.07 14.91
N GLN A 23 0.17 6.24 15.07
CA GLN A 23 -1.08 6.39 14.32
C GLN A 23 -1.87 7.64 14.73
N GLN A 24 -1.91 7.99 16.00
CA GLN A 24 -2.53 9.21 16.49
C GLN A 24 -1.87 10.49 15.95
N THR A 25 -0.59 10.43 15.56
CA THR A 25 0.09 11.54 14.86
C THR A 25 -0.25 11.63 13.37
N GLY A 26 -1.22 10.85 12.88
CA GLY A 26 -1.67 10.84 11.48
C GLY A 26 -0.85 9.95 10.55
N MET A 27 0.08 9.16 11.07
CA MET A 27 0.83 8.18 10.27
C MET A 27 0.00 6.90 10.10
N LYS A 28 -0.05 6.32 8.89
CA LYS A 28 -0.68 5.00 8.67
C LYS A 28 0.04 3.88 9.42
N PHE A 29 1.34 3.94 9.50
CA PHE A 29 2.26 3.07 10.25
C PHE A 29 2.11 1.55 9.97
N GLU A 30 1.42 1.16 8.89
CA GLU A 30 1.09 -0.24 8.55
C GLU A 30 2.33 -1.10 8.26
N ILE A 31 3.32 -0.52 7.56
CA ILE A 31 4.57 -1.23 7.22
C ILE A 31 5.42 -1.44 8.46
N GLN A 32 5.54 -0.43 9.30
CA GLN A 32 6.29 -0.47 10.54
C GLN A 32 5.64 -1.42 11.55
N GLU A 33 4.32 -1.42 11.64
CA GLU A 33 3.56 -2.39 12.43
C GLU A 33 3.86 -3.83 11.99
N ARG A 34 3.92 -4.09 10.67
CA ARG A 34 4.30 -5.41 10.15
C ARG A 34 5.70 -5.83 10.57
N TYR A 35 6.66 -4.92 10.54
CA TYR A 35 8.01 -5.20 11.04
C TYR A 35 8.06 -5.44 12.55
N LEU A 36 7.25 -4.73 13.34
CA LEU A 36 7.14 -4.99 14.78
C LEU A 36 6.52 -6.35 15.07
N ARG A 37 5.51 -6.77 14.34
CA ARG A 37 4.94 -8.13 14.43
C ARG A 37 5.98 -9.20 14.05
N HIS A 38 6.83 -8.92 13.06
CA HIS A 38 7.95 -9.78 12.70
C HIS A 38 8.97 -9.86 13.84
N PHE A 39 9.27 -8.72 14.47
CA PHE A 39 10.15 -8.68 15.65
C PHE A 39 9.57 -9.47 16.82
N ASP A 40 8.28 -9.32 17.10
CA ASP A 40 7.58 -10.08 18.14
C ASP A 40 7.68 -11.59 17.92
N THR A 41 7.43 -12.03 16.68
CA THR A 41 7.56 -13.44 16.30
C THR A 41 9.01 -13.94 16.42
N PHE A 42 9.97 -13.15 15.93
CA PHE A 42 11.41 -13.45 16.05
C PHE A 42 11.83 -13.60 17.52
N TYR A 43 11.44 -12.64 18.36
CA TYR A 43 11.77 -12.62 19.78
C TYR A 43 11.22 -13.86 20.50
N TYR A 44 9.95 -14.16 20.29
CA TYR A 44 9.27 -15.32 20.86
C TYR A 44 9.86 -16.66 20.36
N SER A 45 10.10 -16.79 19.07
CA SER A 45 10.60 -18.04 18.46
C SER A 45 12.04 -18.38 18.87
N ASN A 46 12.85 -17.37 19.23
CA ASN A 46 14.20 -17.61 19.75
C ASN A 46 14.24 -17.83 21.29
N GLY A 47 13.08 -17.86 21.95
CA GLY A 47 12.99 -18.15 23.39
C GLY A 47 13.52 -17.02 24.28
N PHE A 48 13.58 -15.78 23.77
CA PHE A 48 13.99 -14.66 24.60
C PHE A 48 12.88 -14.34 25.63
N GLU A 49 13.29 -14.15 26.87
CA GLU A 49 12.37 -13.87 27.97
C GLU A 49 12.37 -12.38 28.35
N GLY A 50 11.22 -11.93 28.90
CA GLY A 50 11.04 -10.56 29.37
C GLY A 50 10.95 -9.53 28.23
N ALA A 51 11.44 -8.33 28.50
CA ALA A 51 11.45 -7.20 27.55
C ALA A 51 12.84 -6.54 27.50
N ALA A 52 13.88 -7.35 27.24
CA ALA A 52 15.25 -6.87 27.11
C ALA A 52 15.59 -6.65 25.63
N LEU A 53 15.88 -5.41 25.26
CA LEU A 53 16.30 -5.06 23.90
C LEU A 53 17.82 -4.87 23.87
N THR A 54 18.56 -5.99 23.82
CA THR A 54 20.03 -5.96 23.77
C THR A 54 20.55 -5.71 22.36
N LYS A 55 21.83 -5.35 22.26
CA LYS A 55 22.50 -5.10 20.98
C LYS A 55 22.49 -6.36 20.10
N GLU A 56 22.74 -7.51 20.69
CA GLU A 56 22.80 -8.80 20.01
C GLU A 56 21.44 -9.12 19.40
N ILE A 57 20.37 -9.08 20.17
CA ILE A 57 18.99 -9.34 19.71
C ILE A 57 18.60 -8.39 18.58
N VAL A 58 18.93 -7.11 18.72
CA VAL A 58 18.61 -6.10 17.69
C VAL A 58 19.38 -6.37 16.41
N ASN A 59 20.66 -6.69 16.50
CA ASN A 59 21.48 -6.97 15.31
C ASN A 59 21.05 -8.26 14.61
N ASP A 60 20.76 -9.32 15.35
CA ASP A 60 20.29 -10.59 14.80
C ASP A 60 18.95 -10.44 14.07
N PHE A 61 18.08 -9.60 14.59
CA PHE A 61 16.81 -9.28 13.90
C PHE A 61 17.02 -8.43 12.65
N ILE A 62 17.92 -7.44 12.70
CA ILE A 62 18.15 -6.49 11.59
C ILE A 62 18.88 -7.15 10.43
N TYR A 63 19.99 -7.84 10.71
CA TYR A 63 20.97 -8.28 9.71
C TYR A 63 20.79 -9.75 9.30
N ASP A 64 19.54 -10.14 8.98
CA ASP A 64 19.29 -11.46 8.37
C ASP A 64 19.98 -11.51 6.98
N PRO A 65 20.91 -12.46 6.76
CA PRO A 65 21.64 -12.58 5.49
C PRO A 65 20.75 -12.83 4.27
N ASN A 66 19.53 -13.32 4.48
CA ASN A 66 18.56 -13.60 3.42
C ASN A 66 17.75 -12.38 3.01
N GLU A 67 17.89 -11.26 3.73
CA GLU A 67 17.14 -10.04 3.46
C GLU A 67 17.93 -9.03 2.61
N ARG A 68 17.18 -8.16 1.94
CA ARG A 68 17.76 -7.09 1.12
C ARG A 68 18.23 -5.92 1.99
N PRO A 69 19.25 -5.15 1.56
CA PRO A 69 19.72 -3.97 2.31
C PRO A 69 18.63 -2.95 2.65
N VAL A 70 17.60 -2.84 1.80
CA VAL A 70 16.44 -1.96 2.07
C VAL A 70 15.65 -2.42 3.29
N SER A 71 15.52 -3.74 3.50
CA SER A 71 14.86 -4.30 4.68
C SER A 71 15.70 -4.02 5.93
N HIS A 72 17.01 -4.20 5.87
CA HIS A 72 17.92 -3.88 6.97
C HIS A 72 17.79 -2.41 7.37
N TYR A 73 17.86 -1.48 6.41
CA TYR A 73 17.69 -0.06 6.66
C TYR A 73 16.34 0.26 7.35
N ASN A 74 15.24 -0.31 6.85
CA ASN A 74 13.92 -0.09 7.43
C ASN A 74 13.82 -0.65 8.86
N LYS A 75 14.42 -1.80 9.12
CA LYS A 75 14.50 -2.40 10.46
C LYS A 75 15.39 -1.55 11.39
N GLU A 76 16.55 -1.07 10.91
CA GLU A 76 17.42 -0.16 11.69
C GLU A 76 16.67 1.08 12.17
N VAL A 77 15.98 1.78 11.24
CA VAL A 77 15.21 2.97 11.55
C VAL A 77 14.09 2.67 12.56
N LEU A 78 13.34 1.59 12.32
CA LEU A 78 12.24 1.20 13.20
C LEU A 78 12.73 0.81 14.60
N MET A 79 13.75 -0.05 14.68
CA MET A 79 14.28 -0.52 15.97
C MET A 79 14.92 0.60 16.77
N ARG A 80 15.56 1.57 16.08
CA ARG A 80 16.05 2.79 16.72
C ARG A 80 14.92 3.61 17.34
N ASP A 81 13.85 3.89 16.57
CA ASP A 81 12.70 4.65 17.06
C ASP A 81 12.01 3.93 18.24
N PHE A 82 11.87 2.61 18.13
CA PHE A 82 11.25 1.80 19.18
C PHE A 82 12.12 1.76 20.45
N ALA A 83 13.45 1.62 20.30
CA ALA A 83 14.37 1.66 21.43
C ALA A 83 14.36 3.01 22.16
N ILE A 84 14.33 4.13 21.42
CA ILE A 84 14.17 5.48 22.01
C ILE A 84 12.87 5.54 22.81
N TYR A 85 11.76 5.09 22.22
CA TYR A 85 10.47 5.05 22.89
C TYR A 85 10.50 4.23 24.19
N LEU A 86 11.20 3.08 24.20
CA LEU A 86 11.37 2.25 25.40
C LEU A 86 12.22 2.95 26.47
N THR A 87 13.32 3.57 26.04
CA THR A 87 14.24 4.30 26.93
C THR A 87 13.54 5.48 27.63
N ASP A 88 12.73 6.22 26.88
CA ASP A 88 11.93 7.35 27.43
C ASP A 88 10.93 6.90 28.50
N ARG A 89 10.61 5.59 28.57
CA ARG A 89 9.74 4.98 29.57
C ARG A 89 10.47 4.21 30.66
N GLY A 90 11.79 4.39 30.74
CA GLY A 90 12.63 3.79 31.77
C GLY A 90 13.05 2.35 31.51
N HIS A 91 12.82 1.83 30.29
CA HIS A 91 13.32 0.52 29.93
C HIS A 91 14.77 0.61 29.40
N HIS A 92 15.59 -0.38 29.77
CA HIS A 92 16.91 -0.51 29.17
C HIS A 92 16.80 -1.07 27.75
N ALA A 93 17.14 -0.24 26.74
CA ALA A 93 17.07 -0.64 25.36
C ALA A 93 18.30 -0.15 24.57
N TYR A 94 18.85 -1.03 23.75
CA TYR A 94 19.93 -0.66 22.84
C TYR A 94 19.37 0.15 21.67
N VAL A 95 19.82 1.39 21.54
CA VAL A 95 19.46 2.27 20.42
C VAL A 95 20.38 2.01 19.24
N ALA A 96 19.84 1.34 18.22
CA ALA A 96 20.60 1.00 17.03
C ALA A 96 21.03 2.24 16.24
N GLU A 97 22.23 2.19 15.66
CA GLU A 97 22.68 3.18 14.68
C GLU A 97 22.21 2.76 13.29
N VAL A 98 21.81 3.73 12.47
CA VAL A 98 21.47 3.50 11.06
C VAL A 98 22.78 3.46 10.27
N LYS A 99 23.25 2.26 9.94
CA LYS A 99 24.53 2.03 9.25
C LYS A 99 24.36 1.62 7.79
N THR A 100 23.23 1.04 7.45
CA THR A 100 22.97 0.53 6.10
C THR A 100 22.87 1.68 5.11
N LYS A 101 23.79 1.72 4.17
CA LYS A 101 23.74 2.67 3.05
C LYS A 101 22.91 2.07 1.92
N LEU A 102 21.81 2.72 1.60
CA LEU A 102 21.02 2.32 0.44
C LEU A 102 21.74 2.75 -0.85
N PRO A 103 21.88 1.82 -1.81
CA PRO A 103 22.42 2.18 -3.10
C PRO A 103 21.53 3.25 -3.75
N ARG A 104 22.13 4.29 -4.30
CA ARG A 104 21.37 5.28 -5.08
C ARG A 104 20.75 4.56 -6.28
N CYS A 105 19.44 4.66 -6.43
CA CYS A 105 18.76 4.10 -7.58
C CYS A 105 19.28 4.80 -8.84
N LYS A 106 19.94 4.04 -9.71
CA LYS A 106 20.40 4.52 -11.03
C LYS A 106 19.35 4.26 -12.12
N PHE A 107 18.12 3.92 -11.72
CA PHE A 107 17.06 3.67 -12.68
C PHE A 107 16.72 4.95 -13.44
N VAL A 108 16.92 4.92 -14.73
CA VAL A 108 16.48 5.96 -15.65
C VAL A 108 15.12 5.51 -16.21
N PRO A 109 14.03 6.24 -15.94
CA PRO A 109 12.73 5.91 -16.49
C PRO A 109 12.78 5.95 -18.02
N ARG A 110 12.26 4.91 -18.67
CA ARG A 110 12.06 4.92 -20.12
C ARG A 110 10.78 5.70 -20.42
N ILE A 111 10.90 6.69 -21.29
CA ILE A 111 9.76 7.40 -21.84
C ILE A 111 9.32 6.65 -23.09
N PHE A 112 8.05 6.25 -23.14
CA PHE A 112 7.48 5.59 -24.31
C PHE A 112 7.25 6.59 -25.43
N THR A 113 7.52 6.18 -26.67
CA THR A 113 7.13 6.94 -27.85
C THR A 113 5.62 6.86 -28.06
N ASP A 114 5.08 7.76 -28.86
CA ASP A 114 3.63 7.74 -29.18
C ASP A 114 3.20 6.43 -29.84
N ASP A 115 4.06 5.82 -30.66
CA ASP A 115 3.77 4.54 -31.32
C ASP A 115 3.79 3.38 -30.30
N GLU A 116 4.74 3.35 -29.36
CA GLU A 116 4.76 2.38 -28.29
C GLU A 116 3.53 2.52 -27.38
N THR A 117 3.14 3.74 -27.08
CA THR A 117 1.94 4.04 -26.29
C THR A 117 0.68 3.56 -26.99
N ARG A 118 0.54 3.82 -28.31
CA ARG A 118 -0.59 3.29 -29.10
C ARG A 118 -0.61 1.76 -29.12
N ARG A 119 0.54 1.11 -29.32
CA ARG A 119 0.64 -0.36 -29.31
C ARG A 119 0.27 -0.94 -27.95
N MET A 120 0.71 -0.31 -26.85
CA MET A 120 0.34 -0.69 -25.50
C MET A 120 -1.18 -0.65 -25.30
N PHE A 121 -1.84 0.47 -25.63
CA PHE A 121 -3.29 0.58 -25.49
C PHE A 121 -4.06 -0.38 -26.40
N LYS A 122 -3.55 -0.62 -27.62
CA LYS A 122 -4.15 -1.62 -28.50
C LYS A 122 -4.05 -3.03 -27.92
N ALA A 123 -2.94 -3.38 -27.29
CA ALA A 123 -2.77 -4.67 -26.62
C ALA A 123 -3.72 -4.81 -25.41
N ILE A 124 -3.89 -3.75 -24.62
CA ILE A 124 -4.80 -3.72 -23.47
C ILE A 124 -6.26 -3.87 -23.95
N ASP A 125 -6.67 -3.17 -25.01
CA ASP A 125 -8.02 -3.25 -25.56
C ASP A 125 -8.36 -4.63 -26.14
N ASN A 126 -7.34 -5.37 -26.63
CA ASN A 126 -7.51 -6.70 -27.22
C ASN A 126 -7.11 -7.84 -26.28
N TYR A 127 -6.96 -7.56 -24.98
CA TYR A 127 -6.59 -8.60 -24.01
C TYR A 127 -7.66 -9.69 -23.97
N PRO A 128 -7.30 -10.97 -24.14
CA PRO A 128 -8.27 -12.04 -24.18
C PRO A 128 -9.00 -12.17 -22.85
N GLN A 129 -10.32 -12.34 -22.94
CA GLN A 129 -11.16 -12.55 -21.76
C GLN A 129 -10.81 -13.87 -21.09
N ALA A 130 -10.24 -13.82 -19.89
CA ALA A 130 -10.10 -15.01 -19.07
C ALA A 130 -11.45 -15.37 -18.43
N LYS A 131 -11.72 -16.68 -18.28
CA LYS A 131 -12.92 -17.14 -17.57
C LYS A 131 -12.93 -16.51 -16.17
N MET A 132 -14.06 -15.90 -15.78
CA MET A 132 -14.28 -15.24 -14.49
C MET A 132 -13.36 -14.03 -14.20
N SER A 133 -12.89 -13.32 -15.22
CA SER A 133 -12.11 -12.09 -15.04
C SER A 133 -12.76 -10.93 -15.77
N TYR A 134 -12.91 -9.79 -15.07
CA TYR A 134 -13.43 -8.54 -15.65
C TYR A 134 -12.30 -7.62 -16.16
N ARG A 135 -11.06 -8.11 -16.19
CA ARG A 135 -9.89 -7.31 -16.59
C ARG A 135 -10.03 -6.70 -17.98
N ASN A 136 -10.61 -7.43 -18.92
CA ASN A 136 -10.86 -6.93 -20.27
C ASN A 136 -11.81 -5.72 -20.32
N ALA A 137 -12.66 -5.52 -19.34
CA ALA A 137 -13.52 -4.33 -19.23
C ALA A 137 -12.85 -3.23 -18.40
N VAL A 138 -12.18 -3.58 -17.31
CA VAL A 138 -11.60 -2.63 -16.36
C VAL A 138 -10.25 -2.08 -16.82
N ASP A 139 -9.33 -2.95 -17.28
CA ASP A 139 -7.96 -2.55 -17.62
C ASP A 139 -7.90 -1.46 -18.71
N PRO A 140 -8.72 -1.48 -19.79
CA PRO A 140 -8.73 -0.42 -20.78
C PRO A 140 -9.07 0.97 -20.22
N VAL A 141 -9.93 1.04 -19.21
CA VAL A 141 -10.31 2.30 -18.56
C VAL A 141 -9.27 2.69 -17.52
N LEU A 142 -8.85 1.76 -16.67
CA LEU A 142 -7.86 1.98 -15.61
C LEU A 142 -6.53 2.51 -16.16
N PHE A 143 -5.96 1.84 -17.17
CA PHE A 143 -4.67 2.27 -17.74
C PHE A 143 -4.75 3.64 -18.42
N ARG A 144 -5.87 3.96 -19.08
CA ARG A 144 -6.07 5.30 -19.64
C ARG A 144 -6.28 6.37 -18.58
N PHE A 145 -6.97 6.02 -17.49
CA PHE A 145 -7.13 6.90 -16.36
C PHE A 145 -5.76 7.22 -15.73
N LEU A 146 -4.94 6.20 -15.47
CA LEU A 146 -3.58 6.37 -14.95
C LEU A 146 -2.71 7.23 -15.90
N TYR A 147 -2.76 6.95 -17.19
CA TYR A 147 -1.98 7.66 -18.20
C TYR A 147 -2.43 9.12 -18.36
N GLY A 148 -3.74 9.35 -18.44
CA GLY A 148 -4.30 10.68 -18.71
C GLY A 148 -4.30 11.61 -17.48
N THR A 149 -4.27 11.04 -16.26
CA THR A 149 -4.37 11.86 -15.03
C THR A 149 -3.10 11.85 -14.18
N GLY A 150 -2.20 10.90 -14.40
CA GLY A 150 -0.98 10.76 -13.60
C GLY A 150 -1.21 10.40 -12.13
N VAL A 151 -2.39 9.90 -11.77
CA VAL A 151 -2.68 9.45 -10.41
C VAL A 151 -1.90 8.18 -10.06
N ARG A 152 -1.68 7.93 -8.78
CA ARG A 152 -1.05 6.68 -8.34
C ARG A 152 -2.00 5.51 -8.54
N ILE A 153 -1.45 4.33 -8.86
CA ILE A 153 -2.28 3.14 -9.02
C ILE A 153 -3.15 2.84 -7.80
N SER A 154 -2.63 3.00 -6.59
CA SER A 154 -3.40 2.83 -5.36
C SER A 154 -4.53 3.85 -5.20
N GLU A 155 -4.37 5.05 -5.71
CA GLU A 155 -5.40 6.08 -5.72
C GLU A 155 -6.50 5.73 -6.71
N ALA A 156 -6.14 5.32 -7.92
CA ALA A 156 -7.10 4.86 -8.93
C ALA A 156 -7.91 3.63 -8.47
N LEU A 157 -7.23 2.63 -7.87
CA LEU A 157 -7.88 1.42 -7.36
C LEU A 157 -8.79 1.66 -6.12
N ASN A 158 -8.65 2.81 -5.46
CA ASN A 158 -9.50 3.19 -4.34
C ASN A 158 -10.63 4.15 -4.71
N LEU A 159 -10.76 4.52 -6.00
CA LEU A 159 -11.88 5.36 -6.44
C LEU A 159 -13.22 4.63 -6.28
N VAL A 160 -14.23 5.38 -5.89
CA VAL A 160 -15.64 4.95 -5.90
C VAL A 160 -16.40 5.77 -6.93
N LEU A 161 -17.56 5.29 -7.37
CA LEU A 161 -18.38 5.99 -8.37
C LEU A 161 -18.69 7.43 -7.99
N ASN A 162 -18.96 7.69 -6.72
CA ASN A 162 -19.29 9.03 -6.20
C ASN A 162 -18.09 10.00 -6.28
N ASP A 163 -16.88 9.49 -6.51
CA ASP A 163 -15.69 10.32 -6.67
C ASP A 163 -15.47 10.76 -8.12
N VAL A 164 -16.27 10.25 -9.06
CA VAL A 164 -16.11 10.55 -10.50
C VAL A 164 -17.36 11.26 -11.02
N ASN A 165 -17.23 12.55 -11.28
CA ASN A 165 -18.28 13.33 -11.90
C ASN A 165 -18.04 13.39 -13.42
N VAL A 166 -18.82 12.61 -14.17
CA VAL A 166 -18.71 12.55 -15.65
C VAL A 166 -19.31 13.76 -16.34
N GLU A 167 -20.20 14.53 -15.70
CA GLU A 167 -20.76 15.74 -16.27
C GLU A 167 -19.76 16.89 -16.29
N SER A 168 -19.04 17.05 -15.16
CA SER A 168 -17.98 18.08 -15.05
C SER A 168 -16.62 17.60 -15.54
N GLY A 169 -16.44 16.31 -15.82
CA GLY A 169 -15.16 15.73 -16.18
C GLY A 169 -14.10 15.77 -15.05
N ILE A 170 -14.55 15.65 -13.77
CA ILE A 170 -13.68 15.77 -12.60
C ILE A 170 -13.71 14.48 -11.78
N ALA A 171 -12.53 13.98 -11.41
CA ALA A 171 -12.37 12.91 -10.43
C ALA A 171 -11.81 13.48 -9.12
N THR A 172 -12.37 13.03 -7.98
CA THR A 172 -11.93 13.41 -6.64
C THR A 172 -11.06 12.31 -6.06
N ILE A 173 -9.78 12.58 -5.84
CA ILE A 173 -8.88 11.65 -5.17
C ILE A 173 -8.90 11.94 -3.67
N ARG A 174 -9.49 11.02 -2.89
CA ARG A 174 -9.60 11.17 -1.45
C ARG A 174 -8.37 10.62 -0.73
N ALA A 175 -8.05 11.22 0.41
CA ALA A 175 -6.97 10.79 1.31
C ALA A 175 -5.66 10.47 0.56
N ALA A 176 -5.29 11.31 -0.40
CA ALA A 176 -4.03 11.23 -1.12
C ALA A 176 -2.84 11.33 -0.14
N LYS A 177 -1.63 11.38 -0.63
CA LYS A 177 -0.44 11.55 0.22
C LYS A 177 -0.65 12.73 1.19
N ASN A 178 -0.44 12.50 2.48
CA ASN A 178 -0.68 13.44 3.58
C ASN A 178 -2.16 13.75 3.87
N MET A 179 -3.06 12.80 3.61
CA MET A 179 -4.51 12.88 3.93
C MET A 179 -5.23 14.09 3.28
N LYS A 180 -4.69 14.61 2.16
CA LYS A 180 -5.31 15.72 1.42
C LYS A 180 -6.09 15.20 0.22
N ASP A 181 -7.29 15.70 0.06
CA ASP A 181 -8.11 15.44 -1.13
C ASP A 181 -7.65 16.36 -2.27
N ARG A 182 -7.79 15.89 -3.52
CA ARG A 182 -7.51 16.71 -4.69
C ARG A 182 -8.45 16.39 -5.83
N LEU A 183 -8.80 17.42 -6.59
CA LEU A 183 -9.60 17.32 -7.81
C LEU A 183 -8.68 17.11 -9.01
N ILE A 184 -9.03 16.19 -9.88
CA ILE A 184 -8.30 15.85 -11.09
C ILE A 184 -9.23 16.07 -12.29
N PRO A 185 -8.93 17.03 -13.17
CA PRO A 185 -9.66 17.16 -14.43
C PRO A 185 -9.30 16.01 -15.38
N MET A 186 -10.31 15.49 -16.05
CA MET A 186 -10.19 14.43 -17.04
C MET A 186 -10.43 15.02 -18.44
N ALA A 187 -9.66 14.56 -19.42
CA ALA A 187 -9.90 14.93 -20.81
C ALA A 187 -11.25 14.36 -21.30
N ASP A 188 -11.91 15.04 -22.23
CA ASP A 188 -13.22 14.64 -22.77
C ASP A 188 -13.25 13.21 -23.32
N SER A 189 -12.16 12.78 -23.96
CA SER A 189 -12.03 11.41 -24.50
C SER A 189 -12.02 10.36 -23.39
N LEU A 190 -11.37 10.66 -22.27
CA LEU A 190 -11.32 9.80 -21.09
C LEU A 190 -12.68 9.80 -20.38
N THR A 191 -13.28 10.96 -20.18
CA THR A 191 -14.62 11.12 -19.59
C THR A 191 -15.66 10.32 -20.32
N LYS A 192 -15.69 10.42 -21.68
CA LYS A 192 -16.60 9.62 -22.52
C LYS A 192 -16.41 8.12 -22.31
N ARG A 193 -15.18 7.65 -22.25
CA ARG A 193 -14.87 6.22 -22.05
C ARG A 193 -15.31 5.74 -20.67
N ILE A 194 -15.08 6.53 -19.64
CA ILE A 194 -15.54 6.23 -18.26
C ILE A 194 -17.07 6.21 -18.22
N THR A 195 -17.74 7.17 -18.86
CA THR A 195 -19.19 7.19 -18.97
C THR A 195 -19.72 5.89 -19.57
N ILE A 196 -19.17 5.46 -20.72
CA ILE A 196 -19.55 4.20 -21.36
C ILE A 196 -19.33 3.02 -20.42
N PHE A 197 -18.21 2.98 -19.73
CA PHE A 197 -17.89 1.91 -18.77
C PHE A 197 -18.91 1.85 -17.61
N ILE A 198 -19.21 3.00 -17.00
CA ILE A 198 -20.18 3.09 -15.89
C ILE A 198 -21.57 2.61 -16.34
N TYR A 199 -22.04 3.06 -17.51
CA TYR A 199 -23.35 2.68 -18.03
C TYR A 199 -23.42 1.26 -18.60
N SER A 200 -22.31 0.69 -19.06
CA SER A 200 -22.26 -0.71 -19.50
C SER A 200 -22.19 -1.70 -18.33
N ALA A 201 -21.69 -1.27 -17.18
CA ALA A 201 -21.73 -2.01 -15.94
C ALA A 201 -23.13 -1.93 -15.31
N HIS A 202 -24.17 -2.47 -15.98
CA HIS A 202 -25.58 -2.48 -15.53
C HIS A 202 -25.69 -3.00 -14.07
N PRO A 203 -26.76 -2.65 -13.30
CA PRO A 203 -26.96 -3.07 -11.90
C PRO A 203 -26.77 -4.56 -11.61
N SER A 204 -27.12 -5.42 -12.59
CA SER A 204 -26.85 -6.86 -12.51
C SER A 204 -25.34 -7.23 -12.59
N SER A 205 -24.54 -6.43 -13.28
CA SER A 205 -23.09 -6.61 -13.35
C SER A 205 -22.39 -6.00 -12.13
N LEU A 206 -22.96 -4.96 -11.53
CA LEU A 206 -22.49 -4.38 -10.26
C LEU A 206 -22.67 -5.35 -9.09
N MET A 207 -23.78 -6.12 -9.06
CA MET A 207 -23.94 -7.21 -8.09
C MET A 207 -22.89 -8.32 -8.26
N GLN A 208 -22.47 -8.61 -9.50
CA GLN A 208 -21.40 -9.57 -9.76
C GLN A 208 -20.01 -9.02 -9.43
N LEU A 209 -19.76 -7.71 -9.60
CA LEU A 209 -18.52 -7.05 -9.18
C LEU A 209 -18.38 -7.04 -7.64
N GLN A 210 -19.49 -6.94 -6.90
CA GLN A 210 -19.51 -7.10 -5.44
C GLN A 210 -19.09 -8.51 -4.99
N THR A 211 -19.38 -9.54 -5.78
CA THR A 211 -19.02 -10.93 -5.46
C THR A 211 -17.52 -11.22 -5.68
N ILE A 212 -16.88 -10.50 -6.60
CA ILE A 212 -15.42 -10.62 -6.89
C ILE A 212 -14.56 -9.87 -5.86
N SER A 213 -15.15 -8.88 -5.19
CA SER A 213 -14.53 -8.16 -4.09
C SER A 213 -14.15 -9.05 -2.89
N CYS A 214 -14.73 -10.24 -2.75
CA CYS A 214 -14.41 -11.16 -1.66
C CYS A 214 -13.02 -11.81 -1.78
N ASP A 215 -12.49 -11.98 -2.99
CA ASP A 215 -11.17 -12.60 -3.19
C ASP A 215 -10.02 -11.58 -3.28
N ALA A 216 -10.31 -10.28 -3.39
CA ALA A 216 -9.33 -9.21 -3.56
C ALA A 216 -9.45 -8.06 -2.56
N ALA A 217 -9.89 -8.30 -1.32
CA ALA A 217 -9.93 -7.32 -0.21
C ALA A 217 -10.43 -5.90 -0.60
N ILE A 218 -11.35 -5.80 -1.57
CA ILE A 218 -11.97 -4.55 -1.99
C ILE A 218 -13.33 -4.46 -1.30
N SER A 219 -13.56 -3.38 -0.54
CA SER A 219 -14.84 -3.09 0.11
C SER A 219 -15.98 -3.04 -0.92
N PRO A 220 -17.22 -3.50 -0.62
CA PRO A 220 -18.34 -3.53 -1.56
C PRO A 220 -18.71 -2.16 -2.15
N ASP A 221 -18.30 -1.06 -1.51
CA ASP A 221 -18.53 0.31 -1.99
C ASP A 221 -17.44 0.82 -2.96
N LYS A 222 -16.45 0.00 -3.28
CA LYS A 222 -15.33 0.38 -4.16
C LYS A 222 -15.46 -0.33 -5.49
N ILE A 223 -15.89 0.40 -6.50
CA ILE A 223 -15.72 0.00 -7.90
C ILE A 223 -14.38 0.57 -8.34
N ALA A 224 -13.39 -0.30 -8.50
CA ALA A 224 -12.14 0.11 -9.12
C ALA A 224 -12.43 0.48 -10.58
N LEU A 225 -12.09 1.69 -10.98
CA LEU A 225 -12.02 2.12 -12.37
C LEU A 225 -10.88 1.44 -13.09
#